data_b3051f9790a01385f5c4d951ea9ee2e3
#
_entry.id   b3051f9790a01385f5c4d951ea9ee2e3
#
_cell.length_a   1.000
_cell.length_b   1.000
_cell.length_c   1.000
_cell.angle_alpha   90.00
_cell.angle_beta   90.00
_cell.angle_gamma   90.00
#
_symmetry.space_group_name_H-M   'P 1'
#
loop_
_entity.id
_entity.type
_entity.pdbx_description
1 polymer ?
#
loop_
_entity_poly.entity_id
_entity_poly.type
_entity_poly.pdbx_seq_one_letter_code
_entity_poly.pdbx_strand_id
1 'polypeptide(L)'
;IRRQRQMCIRDSFKIAEKIGLENIRILEPKQECLLKLVTFVPRAQADEVRNALAEAGCGCIGNYDSCSYNVEGEGMFRALKGASPFCGEVGELHKESEIRIETILPDFKKATVVKALLGAHPYEEPAFDFYPLKNDWAQVGAGVIGELKKPETELEFLKNIKKTFEVGCVKHTRLSGRLIQTVALCGGAGAFLLPRAVGKADVFITGEVKYHDYFNYENDILIAEIGHYESEQYTKEIFYSIIREMFPALEVQMTRVNTNPIKYL
;
A
#
# COMPACT_ATOMS: atom_id res chain seq x y z
N ILE A 1 14.88 4.56 -0.72
CA ILE A 1 13.74 5.10 -1.51
C ILE A 1 12.45 4.27 -1.30
N ARG A 2 12.48 2.91 -1.36
CA ARG A 2 11.26 2.09 -1.15
C ARG A 2 10.66 2.22 0.27
N ARG A 3 11.49 2.25 1.32
CA ARG A 3 11.03 2.39 2.73
C ARG A 3 10.44 3.77 3.00
N GLN A 4 11.01 4.84 2.44
CA GLN A 4 10.48 6.19 2.58
C GLN A 4 9.08 6.34 1.98
N ARG A 5 8.79 5.75 0.81
CA ARG A 5 7.46 5.81 0.19
C ARG A 5 6.37 5.08 1.01
N GLN A 6 6.73 4.00 1.71
CA GLN A 6 5.78 3.30 2.60
C GLN A 6 5.52 4.10 3.89
N MET A 7 6.48 4.90 4.35
CA MET A 7 6.27 5.80 5.48
C MET A 7 5.38 6.97 5.10
N CYS A 8 5.61 7.63 3.96
CA CYS A 8 4.79 8.75 3.49
C CYS A 8 3.29 8.42 3.40
N ILE A 9 2.93 7.18 3.06
CA ILE A 9 1.51 6.81 3.01
C ILE A 9 0.88 6.76 4.42
N ARG A 10 1.59 6.22 5.42
CA ARG A 10 1.10 6.17 6.80
C ARG A 10 1.02 7.57 7.41
N ASP A 11 1.99 8.44 7.13
CA ASP A 11 1.96 9.84 7.51
C ASP A 11 0.75 10.54 6.90
N SER A 12 0.45 10.29 5.63
CA SER A 12 -0.73 10.84 4.95
C SER A 12 -2.03 10.39 5.61
N PHE A 13 -2.17 9.13 5.99
CA PHE A 13 -3.33 8.65 6.76
C PHE A 13 -3.40 9.34 8.13
N LYS A 14 -2.26 9.52 8.81
CA LYS A 14 -2.22 10.18 10.11
C LYS A 14 -2.61 11.66 10.02
N ILE A 15 -2.18 12.36 8.98
CA ILE A 15 -2.60 13.73 8.67
C ILE A 15 -4.12 13.77 8.44
N ALA A 16 -4.65 12.88 7.61
CA ALA A 16 -6.08 12.79 7.31
C ALA A 16 -6.92 12.54 8.57
N GLU A 17 -6.46 11.66 9.46
CA GLU A 17 -7.08 11.40 10.76
C GLU A 17 -7.10 12.67 11.64
N LYS A 18 -5.98 13.41 11.71
CA LYS A 18 -5.88 14.64 12.52
C LYS A 18 -6.79 15.77 12.00
N ILE A 19 -7.04 15.82 10.71
CA ILE A 19 -8.01 16.77 10.10
C ILE A 19 -9.44 16.29 10.33
N GLY A 20 -9.65 15.00 10.64
CA GLY A 20 -10.97 14.41 10.82
C GLY A 20 -11.66 14.06 9.51
N LEU A 21 -10.90 13.66 8.49
CA LEU A 21 -11.46 13.22 7.20
C LEU A 21 -12.16 11.87 7.36
N GLU A 22 -13.24 11.70 6.61
CA GLU A 22 -13.98 10.45 6.44
C GLU A 22 -13.76 9.87 5.04
N ASN A 23 -14.14 8.62 4.81
CA ASN A 23 -14.03 7.94 3.51
C ASN A 23 -12.62 8.00 2.91
N ILE A 24 -11.59 7.88 3.75
CA ILE A 24 -10.20 8.02 3.33
C ILE A 24 -9.80 6.86 2.44
N ARG A 25 -9.24 7.18 1.27
CA ARG A 25 -8.69 6.23 0.30
C ARG A 25 -7.37 6.76 -0.26
N ILE A 26 -6.59 5.86 -0.86
CA ILE A 26 -5.34 6.23 -1.52
C ILE A 26 -5.63 7.08 -2.77
N LEU A 27 -4.93 8.20 -2.93
CA LEU A 27 -5.09 9.12 -4.06
C LEU A 27 -4.52 8.52 -5.35
N GLU A 28 -3.34 7.91 -5.28
CA GLU A 28 -2.70 7.21 -6.40
C GLU A 28 -2.33 5.79 -5.96
N PRO A 29 -3.19 4.78 -6.24
CA PRO A 29 -2.88 3.39 -5.98
C PRO A 29 -1.64 2.93 -6.73
N LYS A 30 -0.86 2.04 -6.11
CA LYS A 30 0.34 1.48 -6.75
C LYS A 30 -0.05 0.41 -7.75
N GLN A 31 0.53 0.53 -8.95
CA GLN A 31 0.37 -0.43 -10.04
C GLN A 31 1.55 -1.40 -10.10
N GLU A 32 1.38 -2.50 -10.82
CA GLU A 32 2.43 -3.48 -11.15
C GLU A 32 3.20 -4.02 -9.93
N CYS A 33 2.51 -4.17 -8.81
CA CYS A 33 3.06 -4.70 -7.57
C CYS A 33 2.36 -5.97 -7.08
N LEU A 34 1.47 -6.51 -7.91
CA LEU A 34 0.78 -7.77 -7.67
C LEU A 34 1.23 -8.82 -8.66
N LEU A 35 1.34 -10.05 -8.19
CA LEU A 35 1.63 -11.23 -9.00
C LEU A 35 0.48 -12.22 -8.87
N LYS A 36 0.19 -12.95 -9.93
CA LYS A 36 -0.57 -14.19 -9.89
C LYS A 36 0.43 -15.36 -9.82
N LEU A 37 0.29 -16.18 -8.81
CA LEU A 37 0.93 -17.49 -8.74
C LEU A 37 0.00 -18.54 -9.35
N VAL A 38 0.54 -19.39 -10.19
CA VAL A 38 -0.10 -20.61 -10.68
C VAL A 38 0.80 -21.79 -10.32
N THR A 39 0.23 -22.87 -9.78
CA THR A 39 0.94 -24.12 -9.51
C THR A 39 0.00 -25.29 -9.74
N PHE A 40 0.57 -26.50 -9.89
CA PHE A 40 -0.15 -27.72 -10.23
C PHE A 40 0.19 -28.78 -9.17
N VAL A 41 -0.81 -29.26 -8.44
CA VAL A 41 -0.62 -30.07 -7.24
C VAL A 41 -1.44 -31.33 -7.34
N PRO A 42 -0.91 -32.54 -7.02
CA PRO A 42 -1.72 -33.73 -6.92
C PRO A 42 -2.96 -33.50 -6.05
N ARG A 43 -4.11 -33.95 -6.50
CA ARG A 43 -5.42 -33.68 -5.89
C ARG A 43 -5.45 -33.88 -4.38
N ALA A 44 -4.79 -34.95 -3.89
CA ALA A 44 -4.78 -35.27 -2.47
C ALA A 44 -4.02 -34.28 -1.58
N GLN A 45 -3.04 -33.54 -2.15
CA GLN A 45 -2.20 -32.59 -1.43
C GLN A 45 -2.61 -31.12 -1.68
N ALA A 46 -3.62 -30.87 -2.52
CA ALA A 46 -4.01 -29.52 -2.93
C ALA A 46 -4.42 -28.62 -1.76
N ASP A 47 -5.10 -29.17 -0.73
CA ASP A 47 -5.53 -28.39 0.43
C ASP A 47 -4.35 -27.96 1.30
N GLU A 48 -3.37 -28.83 1.48
CA GLU A 48 -2.15 -28.54 2.25
C GLU A 48 -1.36 -27.39 1.59
N VAL A 49 -1.13 -27.51 0.28
CA VAL A 49 -0.41 -26.46 -0.47
C VAL A 49 -1.18 -25.14 -0.47
N ARG A 50 -2.51 -25.14 -0.65
CA ARG A 50 -3.32 -23.92 -0.57
C ARG A 50 -3.19 -23.24 0.79
N ASN A 51 -3.27 -23.99 1.87
CA ASN A 51 -3.16 -23.46 3.23
C ASN A 51 -1.77 -22.84 3.45
N ALA A 52 -0.69 -23.51 3.05
CA ALA A 52 0.66 -22.98 3.13
C ALA A 52 0.85 -21.70 2.33
N LEU A 53 0.26 -21.61 1.14
CA LEU A 53 0.28 -20.40 0.32
C LEU A 53 -0.51 -19.23 0.98
N ALA A 54 -1.67 -19.52 1.55
CA ALA A 54 -2.49 -18.53 2.26
C ALA A 54 -1.75 -17.99 3.51
N GLU A 55 -1.16 -18.88 4.33
CA GLU A 55 -0.35 -18.50 5.48
C GLU A 55 0.88 -17.66 5.10
N ALA A 56 1.50 -17.93 3.95
CA ALA A 56 2.57 -17.13 3.39
C ALA A 56 2.09 -15.76 2.88
N GLY A 57 0.78 -15.54 2.82
CA GLY A 57 0.10 -14.27 2.50
C GLY A 57 -0.32 -14.13 1.06
N CYS A 58 -0.64 -15.24 0.40
CA CYS A 58 -1.38 -15.24 -0.85
C CYS A 58 -2.88 -15.04 -0.60
N GLY A 59 -3.60 -14.59 -1.64
CA GLY A 59 -5.05 -14.58 -1.67
C GLY A 59 -5.72 -13.43 -0.92
N CYS A 60 -5.02 -12.34 -0.62
CA CYS A 60 -5.64 -11.16 0.00
C CYS A 60 -6.24 -10.24 -1.07
N ILE A 61 -7.58 -10.09 -1.08
CA ILE A 61 -8.32 -9.23 -2.00
C ILE A 61 -9.35 -8.43 -1.21
N GLY A 62 -9.11 -7.14 -1.01
CA GLY A 62 -9.96 -6.27 -0.18
C GLY A 62 -10.04 -6.80 1.26
N ASN A 63 -11.26 -7.12 1.70
CA ASN A 63 -11.54 -7.69 3.03
C ASN A 63 -11.62 -9.23 3.04
N TYR A 64 -11.16 -9.89 1.98
CA TYR A 64 -11.11 -11.34 1.88
C TYR A 64 -9.67 -11.83 1.90
N ASP A 65 -9.42 -12.93 2.58
CA ASP A 65 -8.16 -13.67 2.56
C ASP A 65 -8.33 -15.05 1.93
N SER A 66 -7.22 -15.77 1.77
CA SER A 66 -7.19 -17.15 1.26
C SER A 66 -7.88 -17.35 -0.09
N CYS A 67 -8.05 -16.27 -0.87
CA CYS A 67 -8.68 -16.33 -2.18
C CYS A 67 -7.82 -17.11 -3.15
N SER A 68 -8.38 -18.17 -3.71
CA SER A 68 -7.78 -18.97 -4.78
C SER A 68 -8.84 -19.43 -5.77
N TYR A 69 -8.41 -19.72 -6.99
CA TYR A 69 -9.22 -20.36 -8.00
C TYR A 69 -8.59 -21.70 -8.35
N ASN A 70 -9.39 -22.78 -8.35
CA ASN A 70 -8.91 -24.12 -8.52
C ASN A 70 -9.60 -24.79 -9.71
N VAL A 71 -8.82 -25.48 -10.56
CA VAL A 71 -9.28 -26.21 -11.72
C VAL A 71 -8.71 -27.62 -11.69
N GLU A 72 -9.56 -28.62 -11.82
CA GLU A 72 -9.13 -30.01 -11.99
C GLU A 72 -8.56 -30.21 -13.40
N GLY A 73 -7.46 -30.95 -13.49
CA GLY A 73 -6.79 -31.25 -14.73
C GLY A 73 -5.93 -32.50 -14.65
N GLU A 74 -5.24 -32.80 -15.72
CA GLU A 74 -4.29 -33.89 -15.83
C GLU A 74 -2.91 -33.31 -16.15
N GLY A 75 -1.94 -33.52 -15.23
CA GLY A 75 -0.54 -33.23 -15.46
C GLY A 75 0.16 -34.44 -16.11
N MET A 76 1.16 -34.17 -16.94
CA MET A 76 1.97 -35.21 -17.55
C MET A 76 3.45 -34.87 -17.43
N PHE A 77 4.24 -35.87 -17.02
CA PHE A 77 5.69 -35.73 -16.94
C PHE A 77 6.39 -37.06 -17.18
N ARG A 78 7.68 -37.02 -17.45
CA ARG A 78 8.56 -38.17 -17.49
C ARG A 78 9.78 -37.93 -16.60
N ALA A 79 9.91 -38.65 -15.52
CA ALA A 79 11.08 -38.60 -14.68
C ALA A 79 12.33 -39.14 -15.43
N LEU A 80 13.43 -38.41 -15.41
CA LEU A 80 14.68 -38.77 -16.02
C LEU A 80 15.60 -39.46 -15.00
N LYS A 81 16.66 -40.13 -15.49
CA LYS A 81 17.66 -40.75 -14.61
C LYS A 81 18.25 -39.73 -13.65
N GLY A 82 18.14 -39.98 -12.36
CA GLY A 82 18.62 -39.14 -11.28
C GLY A 82 17.49 -38.39 -10.54
N ALA A 83 16.27 -38.39 -11.07
CA ALA A 83 15.09 -37.88 -10.37
C ALA A 83 14.58 -38.92 -9.33
N SER A 84 13.91 -38.40 -8.29
CA SER A 84 13.19 -39.17 -7.28
C SER A 84 11.71 -38.74 -7.28
N PRO A 85 10.91 -39.18 -8.27
CA PRO A 85 9.56 -38.72 -8.46
C PRO A 85 8.66 -39.15 -7.29
N PHE A 86 7.77 -38.26 -6.84
CA PHE A 86 6.73 -38.56 -5.84
C PHE A 86 5.74 -39.63 -6.34
N CYS A 87 5.43 -39.61 -7.64
CA CYS A 87 4.57 -40.59 -8.31
C CYS A 87 5.14 -40.93 -9.70
N GLY A 88 4.75 -42.08 -10.27
CA GLY A 88 5.28 -42.57 -11.53
C GLY A 88 6.66 -43.22 -11.41
N GLU A 89 7.19 -43.73 -12.54
CA GLU A 89 8.48 -44.43 -12.61
C GLU A 89 9.45 -43.70 -13.52
N VAL A 90 10.77 -43.83 -13.22
CA VAL A 90 11.83 -43.19 -14.02
C VAL A 90 11.84 -43.81 -15.44
N GLY A 91 11.79 -42.96 -16.46
CA GLY A 91 11.80 -43.32 -17.88
C GLY A 91 10.42 -43.50 -18.50
N GLU A 92 9.36 -43.59 -17.68
CA GLU A 92 8.00 -43.76 -18.15
C GLU A 92 7.24 -42.41 -18.19
N LEU A 93 6.30 -42.26 -19.14
CA LEU A 93 5.39 -41.12 -19.19
C LEU A 93 4.25 -41.34 -18.19
N HIS A 94 4.24 -40.56 -17.15
CA HIS A 94 3.23 -40.60 -16.10
C HIS A 94 2.15 -39.53 -16.32
N LYS A 95 0.90 -39.84 -15.98
CA LYS A 95 -0.24 -38.96 -15.94
C LYS A 95 -0.77 -38.90 -14.53
N GLU A 96 -0.92 -37.68 -13.99
CA GLU A 96 -1.41 -37.46 -12.63
C GLU A 96 -2.64 -36.54 -12.64
N SER A 97 -3.59 -36.87 -11.77
CA SER A 97 -4.75 -35.98 -11.53
C SER A 97 -4.33 -34.84 -10.64
N GLU A 98 -4.31 -33.65 -11.19
CA GLU A 98 -3.81 -32.45 -10.52
C GLU A 98 -4.88 -31.36 -10.39
N ILE A 99 -4.72 -30.54 -9.36
CA ILE A 99 -5.43 -29.28 -9.19
C ILE A 99 -4.49 -28.14 -9.60
N ARG A 100 -4.89 -27.39 -10.61
CA ARG A 100 -4.29 -26.09 -10.90
C ARG A 100 -4.81 -25.08 -9.89
N ILE A 101 -3.91 -24.54 -9.07
CA ILE A 101 -4.20 -23.51 -8.07
C ILE A 101 -3.72 -22.16 -8.60
N GLU A 102 -4.63 -21.19 -8.67
CA GLU A 102 -4.30 -19.80 -8.98
C GLU A 102 -4.59 -18.91 -7.78
N THR A 103 -3.64 -18.08 -7.39
CA THR A 103 -3.79 -17.11 -6.29
C THR A 103 -3.01 -15.83 -6.56
N ILE A 104 -3.33 -14.76 -5.84
CA ILE A 104 -2.69 -13.44 -5.97
C ILE A 104 -1.77 -13.18 -4.77
N LEU A 105 -0.68 -12.47 -5.00
CA LEU A 105 0.22 -12.04 -3.93
C LEU A 105 0.91 -10.70 -4.28
N PRO A 106 1.31 -9.91 -3.27
CA PRO A 106 2.22 -8.79 -3.48
C PRO A 106 3.61 -9.26 -3.90
N ASP A 107 4.25 -8.53 -4.83
CA ASP A 107 5.57 -8.85 -5.40
C ASP A 107 6.66 -9.05 -4.33
N PHE A 108 6.63 -8.27 -3.25
CA PHE A 108 7.60 -8.36 -2.17
C PHE A 108 7.49 -9.64 -1.33
N LYS A 109 6.37 -10.36 -1.38
CA LYS A 109 6.17 -11.65 -0.71
C LYS A 109 6.64 -12.85 -1.54
N LYS A 110 7.05 -12.64 -2.80
CA LYS A 110 7.43 -13.72 -3.73
C LYS A 110 8.38 -14.74 -3.10
N ALA A 111 9.47 -14.28 -2.47
CA ALA A 111 10.46 -15.19 -1.87
C ALA A 111 9.88 -16.06 -0.73
N THR A 112 9.05 -15.46 0.13
CA THR A 112 8.37 -16.17 1.23
C THR A 112 7.39 -17.20 0.69
N VAL A 113 6.62 -16.84 -0.32
CA VAL A 113 5.62 -17.70 -0.96
C VAL A 113 6.29 -18.88 -1.68
N VAL A 114 7.39 -18.62 -2.42
CA VAL A 114 8.16 -19.72 -3.06
C VAL A 114 8.67 -20.70 -2.00
N LYS A 115 9.21 -20.21 -0.89
CA LYS A 115 9.68 -21.07 0.20
C LYS A 115 8.53 -21.93 0.78
N ALA A 116 7.36 -21.35 0.98
CA ALA A 116 6.18 -22.06 1.48
C ALA A 116 5.68 -23.11 0.47
N LEU A 117 5.64 -22.74 -0.82
CA LEU A 117 5.26 -23.65 -1.90
C LEU A 117 6.17 -24.87 -1.93
N LEU A 118 7.49 -24.65 -2.00
CA LEU A 118 8.49 -25.74 -2.07
C LEU A 118 8.50 -26.59 -0.80
N GLY A 119 8.11 -26.05 0.35
CA GLY A 119 8.03 -26.80 1.60
C GLY A 119 6.77 -27.67 1.74
N ALA A 120 5.67 -27.28 1.09
CA ALA A 120 4.39 -27.99 1.19
C ALA A 120 4.10 -28.87 -0.03
N HIS A 121 4.77 -28.62 -1.15
CA HIS A 121 4.52 -29.36 -2.38
C HIS A 121 5.18 -30.74 -2.34
N PRO A 122 4.46 -31.85 -2.72
CA PRO A 122 5.01 -33.18 -2.64
C PRO A 122 6.09 -33.50 -3.70
N TYR A 123 6.12 -32.74 -4.82
CA TYR A 123 7.12 -32.91 -5.86
C TYR A 123 8.47 -32.32 -5.46
N GLU A 124 9.56 -32.97 -5.83
CA GLU A 124 10.92 -32.45 -5.63
C GLU A 124 11.17 -31.17 -6.46
N GLU A 125 10.56 -31.07 -7.65
CA GLU A 125 10.61 -29.92 -8.54
C GLU A 125 9.19 -29.55 -9.01
N PRO A 126 8.41 -28.83 -8.21
CA PRO A 126 7.06 -28.45 -8.60
C PRO A 126 7.06 -27.39 -9.72
N ALA A 127 6.14 -27.53 -10.66
CA ALA A 127 5.87 -26.52 -11.68
C ALA A 127 5.09 -25.35 -11.08
N PHE A 128 5.58 -24.13 -11.25
CA PHE A 128 4.86 -22.93 -10.89
C PHE A 128 5.28 -21.73 -11.71
N ASP A 129 4.34 -20.81 -11.93
CA ASP A 129 4.53 -19.59 -12.72
C ASP A 129 4.10 -18.35 -11.95
N PHE A 130 4.78 -17.22 -12.21
CA PHE A 130 4.37 -15.92 -11.76
C PHE A 130 4.02 -15.01 -12.93
N TYR A 131 2.78 -14.52 -12.96
CA TYR A 131 2.31 -13.54 -13.94
C TYR A 131 2.20 -12.16 -13.29
N PRO A 132 2.92 -11.12 -13.77
CA PRO A 132 2.72 -9.76 -13.33
C PRO A 132 1.30 -9.29 -13.66
N LEU A 133 0.63 -8.69 -12.67
CA LEU A 133 -0.72 -8.14 -12.83
C LEU A 133 -0.67 -6.63 -12.97
N LYS A 134 -1.48 -6.09 -13.87
CA LYS A 134 -1.68 -4.64 -14.03
C LYS A 134 -2.77 -4.06 -13.12
N ASN A 135 -3.29 -4.87 -12.22
CA ASN A 135 -4.29 -4.44 -11.26
C ASN A 135 -3.70 -3.41 -10.29
N ASP A 136 -4.48 -2.37 -10.00
CA ASP A 136 -4.16 -1.43 -8.93
C ASP A 136 -4.24 -2.14 -7.58
N TRP A 137 -3.26 -1.87 -6.71
CA TRP A 137 -3.34 -2.32 -5.34
C TRP A 137 -3.86 -1.19 -4.45
N ALA A 138 -5.17 -1.17 -4.21
CA ALA A 138 -5.87 -0.09 -3.49
C ALA A 138 -5.39 0.14 -2.03
N GLN A 139 -4.65 -0.80 -1.44
CA GLN A 139 -4.12 -0.69 -0.07
C GLN A 139 -2.72 -0.05 0.00
N VAL A 140 -2.07 0.18 -1.15
CA VAL A 140 -0.71 0.74 -1.23
C VAL A 140 -0.62 1.76 -2.35
N GLY A 141 0.01 2.89 -2.09
CA GLY A 141 0.13 3.94 -3.07
C GLY A 141 0.77 5.20 -2.52
N ALA A 142 0.40 6.34 -3.07
CA ALA A 142 0.91 7.64 -2.65
C ALA A 142 -0.25 8.62 -2.41
N GLY A 143 -0.13 9.41 -1.33
CA GLY A 143 -1.15 10.36 -0.90
C GLY A 143 -2.48 9.72 -0.55
N VAL A 144 -3.35 10.47 0.05
CA VAL A 144 -4.73 10.07 0.37
C VAL A 144 -5.71 11.15 -0.04
N ILE A 145 -6.96 10.76 -0.22
CA ILE A 145 -8.10 11.64 -0.47
C ILE A 145 -9.24 11.20 0.43
N GLY A 146 -9.94 12.17 1.02
CA GLY A 146 -11.07 11.93 1.90
C GLY A 146 -12.00 13.14 1.94
N GLU A 147 -13.01 13.09 2.76
CA GLU A 147 -14.08 14.08 2.82
C GLU A 147 -14.18 14.68 4.22
N LEU A 148 -14.45 15.99 4.28
CA LEU A 148 -14.83 16.63 5.53
C LEU A 148 -16.26 16.23 5.91
N LYS A 149 -16.53 16.12 7.20
CA LYS A 149 -17.89 15.89 7.72
C LYS A 149 -18.91 16.93 7.25
N LYS A 150 -18.45 18.18 7.12
CA LYS A 150 -19.24 19.32 6.64
C LYS A 150 -18.34 20.20 5.79
N PRO A 151 -18.85 20.77 4.70
CA PRO A 151 -18.10 21.73 3.92
C PRO A 151 -17.69 22.93 4.77
N GLU A 152 -16.49 23.44 4.54
CA GLU A 152 -15.94 24.64 5.17
C GLU A 152 -15.55 25.67 4.08
N THR A 153 -15.51 26.95 4.45
CA THR A 153 -14.90 27.93 3.55
C THR A 153 -13.39 27.73 3.48
N GLU A 154 -12.77 28.05 2.35
CA GLU A 154 -11.31 27.94 2.16
C GLU A 154 -10.52 28.56 3.33
N LEU A 155 -10.95 29.75 3.78
CA LEU A 155 -10.27 30.46 4.87
C LEU A 155 -10.42 29.76 6.23
N GLU A 156 -11.60 29.23 6.53
CA GLU A 156 -11.83 28.46 7.76
C GLU A 156 -11.00 27.20 7.75
N PHE A 157 -11.01 26.46 6.64
CA PHE A 157 -10.21 25.27 6.47
C PHE A 157 -8.71 25.54 6.67
N LEU A 158 -8.14 26.58 6.02
CA LEU A 158 -6.74 26.97 6.19
C LEU A 158 -6.39 27.35 7.64
N LYS A 159 -7.31 28.02 8.34
CA LYS A 159 -7.14 28.31 9.78
C LYS A 159 -7.17 27.04 10.62
N ASN A 160 -8.05 26.09 10.30
CA ASN A 160 -8.18 24.84 10.99
C ASN A 160 -6.91 23.98 10.82
N ILE A 161 -6.39 23.83 9.60
CA ILE A 161 -5.13 23.09 9.39
C ILE A 161 -3.94 23.79 10.05
N LYS A 162 -3.87 25.13 9.99
CA LYS A 162 -2.83 25.90 10.69
C LYS A 162 -2.82 25.58 12.19
N LYS A 163 -3.99 25.54 12.81
CA LYS A 163 -4.15 25.22 14.23
C LYS A 163 -3.84 23.74 14.53
N THR A 164 -4.37 22.83 13.72
CA THR A 164 -4.23 21.38 13.92
C THR A 164 -2.78 20.92 13.85
N PHE A 165 -2.01 21.51 12.95
CA PHE A 165 -0.59 21.16 12.75
C PHE A 165 0.38 22.10 13.49
N GLU A 166 -0.15 23.08 14.23
CA GLU A 166 0.61 24.07 15.02
C GLU A 166 1.67 24.79 14.17
N VAL A 167 1.32 25.09 12.90
CA VAL A 167 2.25 25.72 11.96
C VAL A 167 2.23 27.23 12.06
N GLY A 168 3.41 27.85 11.98
CA GLY A 168 3.54 29.30 12.01
C GLY A 168 2.94 30.00 10.79
N CYS A 169 3.02 29.31 9.63
CA CYS A 169 2.55 29.83 8.34
C CYS A 169 2.00 28.68 7.49
N VAL A 170 0.94 28.97 6.73
CA VAL A 170 0.46 28.11 5.62
C VAL A 170 0.61 28.91 4.34
N LYS A 171 1.41 28.44 3.40
CA LYS A 171 1.46 29.01 2.05
C LYS A 171 0.33 28.44 1.23
N HIS A 172 -0.38 29.25 0.48
CA HIS A 172 -1.52 28.80 -0.29
C HIS A 172 -1.68 29.57 -1.61
N THR A 173 -2.36 28.95 -2.58
CA THR A 173 -2.80 29.63 -3.80
C THR A 173 -3.93 30.62 -3.50
N ARG A 174 -4.31 31.42 -4.51
CA ARG A 174 -5.40 32.36 -4.40
C ARG A 174 -6.69 31.68 -3.94
N LEU A 175 -7.41 32.32 -2.99
CA LEU A 175 -8.73 31.86 -2.58
C LEU A 175 -9.75 32.17 -3.68
N SER A 176 -10.55 31.19 -4.03
CA SER A 176 -11.57 31.26 -5.09
C SER A 176 -12.97 31.51 -4.55
N GLY A 177 -13.17 31.43 -3.23
CA GLY A 177 -14.47 31.53 -2.57
C GLY A 177 -15.29 30.24 -2.61
N ARG A 178 -14.68 29.12 -3.01
CA ARG A 178 -15.33 27.80 -3.02
C ARG A 178 -15.42 27.20 -1.60
N LEU A 179 -16.31 26.24 -1.44
CA LEU A 179 -16.34 25.40 -0.24
C LEU A 179 -15.38 24.24 -0.43
N ILE A 180 -14.72 23.85 0.66
CA ILE A 180 -13.89 22.66 0.75
C ILE A 180 -14.74 21.52 1.32
N GLN A 181 -14.92 20.47 0.57
CA GLN A 181 -15.55 19.20 0.99
C GLN A 181 -14.57 18.05 0.84
N THR A 182 -13.85 17.99 -0.28
CA THR A 182 -12.94 16.90 -0.59
C THR A 182 -11.49 17.37 -0.46
N VAL A 183 -10.73 16.67 0.35
CA VAL A 183 -9.35 16.98 0.68
C VAL A 183 -8.43 15.88 0.18
N ALA A 184 -7.48 16.23 -0.69
CA ALA A 184 -6.37 15.35 -1.02
C ALA A 184 -5.10 15.82 -0.30
N LEU A 185 -4.24 14.89 0.10
CA LEU A 185 -3.03 15.24 0.81
C LEU A 185 -1.89 14.23 0.63
N CYS A 186 -0.65 14.73 0.79
CA CYS A 186 0.55 13.91 0.86
C CYS A 186 1.58 14.60 1.75
N GLY A 187 2.04 13.94 2.81
CA GLY A 187 3.13 14.43 3.66
C GLY A 187 4.45 14.58 2.91
N GLY A 188 5.34 15.44 3.42
CA GLY A 188 6.64 15.70 2.81
C GLY A 188 6.55 16.38 1.45
N ALA A 189 7.40 15.97 0.51
CA ALA A 189 7.46 16.52 -0.85
C ALA A 189 6.40 15.87 -1.78
N GLY A 190 5.12 16.08 -1.48
CA GLY A 190 3.98 15.44 -2.16
C GLY A 190 3.49 16.12 -3.43
N ALA A 191 4.07 17.25 -3.86
CA ALA A 191 3.57 18.06 -4.99
C ALA A 191 3.47 17.28 -6.33
N PHE A 192 4.20 16.19 -6.51
CA PHE A 192 4.09 15.32 -7.70
C PHE A 192 2.70 14.69 -7.87
N LEU A 193 1.86 14.70 -6.82
CA LEU A 193 0.49 14.20 -6.85
C LEU A 193 -0.55 15.26 -7.23
N LEU A 194 -0.16 16.53 -7.39
CA LEU A 194 -1.08 17.61 -7.81
C LEU A 194 -1.88 17.23 -9.08
N PRO A 195 -1.25 16.66 -10.15
CA PRO A 195 -2.01 16.23 -11.34
C PRO A 195 -3.06 15.16 -11.05
N ARG A 196 -2.91 14.39 -9.97
CA ARG A 196 -3.85 13.34 -9.55
C ARG A 196 -4.98 13.88 -8.68
N ALA A 197 -4.73 15.00 -7.98
CA ALA A 197 -5.70 15.66 -7.11
C ALA A 197 -6.64 16.59 -7.88
N VAL A 198 -6.15 17.27 -8.92
CA VAL A 198 -6.94 18.16 -9.78
C VAL A 198 -8.16 17.45 -10.33
N GLY A 199 -9.33 18.10 -10.21
CA GLY A 199 -10.63 17.55 -10.64
C GLY A 199 -11.22 16.46 -9.71
N LYS A 200 -10.50 16.08 -8.63
CA LYS A 200 -10.98 15.11 -7.64
C LYS A 200 -11.09 15.68 -6.24
N ALA A 201 -10.36 16.75 -5.93
CA ALA A 201 -10.36 17.38 -4.62
C ALA A 201 -10.46 18.91 -4.76
N ASP A 202 -10.98 19.53 -3.72
CA ASP A 202 -11.09 21.00 -3.62
C ASP A 202 -9.78 21.62 -3.14
N VAL A 203 -9.02 20.88 -2.33
CA VAL A 203 -7.73 21.30 -1.77
C VAL A 203 -6.72 20.17 -1.79
N PHE A 204 -5.44 20.52 -2.00
CA PHE A 204 -4.31 19.62 -1.86
C PHE A 204 -3.35 20.12 -0.78
N ILE A 205 -3.14 19.31 0.27
CA ILE A 205 -2.22 19.61 1.37
C ILE A 205 -0.91 18.85 1.18
N THR A 206 0.21 19.55 1.32
CA THR A 206 1.54 18.91 1.26
C THR A 206 2.58 19.68 2.08
N GLY A 207 3.74 19.08 2.31
CA GLY A 207 4.84 19.72 3.04
C GLY A 207 5.66 20.68 2.19
N GLU A 208 5.81 20.42 0.89
CA GLU A 208 6.65 21.22 -0.01
C GLU A 208 6.04 21.36 -1.40
N VAL A 209 6.07 22.60 -1.90
CA VAL A 209 5.62 22.93 -3.26
C VAL A 209 6.65 23.88 -3.91
N LYS A 210 7.06 23.57 -5.12
CA LYS A 210 7.93 24.45 -5.91
C LYS A 210 7.15 25.65 -6.41
N TYR A 211 7.82 26.79 -6.55
CA TYR A 211 7.23 28.03 -7.00
C TYR A 211 6.40 27.89 -8.30
N HIS A 212 6.93 27.17 -9.29
CA HIS A 212 6.23 26.97 -10.56
C HIS A 212 4.98 26.09 -10.44
N ASP A 213 4.92 25.18 -9.47
CA ASP A 213 3.74 24.33 -9.28
C ASP A 213 2.55 25.15 -8.78
N TYR A 214 2.78 26.23 -8.00
CA TYR A 214 1.72 27.17 -7.64
C TYR A 214 1.06 27.80 -8.86
N PHE A 215 1.85 28.27 -9.84
CA PHE A 215 1.32 28.86 -11.08
C PHE A 215 0.58 27.84 -11.94
N ASN A 216 1.09 26.62 -12.03
CA ASN A 216 0.50 25.61 -12.88
C ASN A 216 -0.90 25.19 -12.43
N TYR A 217 -1.20 25.30 -11.13
CA TYR A 217 -2.43 24.74 -10.55
C TYR A 217 -3.28 25.76 -9.78
N GLU A 218 -2.92 27.05 -9.72
CA GLU A 218 -3.59 28.06 -8.89
C GLU A 218 -5.09 28.26 -9.20
N ASN A 219 -5.52 27.94 -10.42
CA ASN A 219 -6.91 28.08 -10.85
C ASN A 219 -7.71 26.75 -10.75
N ASP A 220 -7.03 25.63 -10.56
CA ASP A 220 -7.62 24.30 -10.62
C ASP A 220 -7.95 23.74 -9.23
N ILE A 221 -7.06 23.97 -8.25
CA ILE A 221 -7.18 23.44 -6.90
C ILE A 221 -6.55 24.39 -5.88
N LEU A 222 -7.14 24.49 -4.69
CA LEU A 222 -6.48 25.18 -3.59
C LEU A 222 -5.26 24.37 -3.14
N ILE A 223 -4.06 24.93 -3.23
CA ILE A 223 -2.85 24.32 -2.67
C ILE A 223 -2.62 24.89 -1.28
N ALA A 224 -2.32 24.00 -0.31
CA ALA A 224 -1.96 24.38 1.05
C ALA A 224 -0.64 23.70 1.45
N GLU A 225 0.45 24.47 1.51
CA GLU A 225 1.76 24.01 1.96
C GLU A 225 1.93 24.30 3.45
N ILE A 226 2.11 23.22 4.25
CA ILE A 226 2.18 23.29 5.71
C ILE A 226 3.58 23.11 6.29
N GLY A 227 4.59 22.88 5.44
CA GLY A 227 5.96 22.59 5.84
C GLY A 227 6.28 21.09 5.88
N HIS A 228 7.50 20.73 5.51
CA HIS A 228 7.93 19.33 5.41
C HIS A 228 7.93 18.68 6.79
N TYR A 229 8.64 19.25 7.75
CA TYR A 229 8.70 18.74 9.11
C TYR A 229 7.31 18.64 9.75
N GLU A 230 6.50 19.67 9.59
CA GLU A 230 5.17 19.80 10.17
C GLU A 230 4.22 18.72 9.63
N SER A 231 4.39 18.33 8.37
CA SER A 231 3.60 17.25 7.75
C SER A 231 4.07 15.84 8.15
N GLU A 232 5.31 15.66 8.61
CA GLU A 232 5.89 14.35 8.95
C GLU A 232 6.18 14.16 10.45
N GLN A 233 6.03 15.19 11.29
CA GLN A 233 6.35 15.12 12.72
C GLN A 233 5.57 14.03 13.49
N TYR A 234 4.46 13.55 12.94
CA TYR A 234 3.59 12.55 13.56
C TYR A 234 4.05 11.10 13.30
N THR A 235 5.06 10.88 12.49
CA THR A 235 5.69 9.57 12.25
C THR A 235 6.08 8.88 13.57
N LYS A 236 6.53 9.65 14.58
CA LYS A 236 6.84 9.12 15.92
C LYS A 236 5.62 8.50 16.62
N GLU A 237 4.41 9.04 16.41
CA GLU A 237 3.17 8.49 16.96
C GLU A 237 2.83 7.14 16.29
N ILE A 238 3.07 7.03 14.99
CA ILE A 238 2.86 5.80 14.21
C ILE A 238 3.80 4.70 14.74
N PHE A 239 5.10 5.00 14.90
CA PHE A 239 6.04 4.03 15.46
C PHE A 239 5.71 3.64 16.89
N TYR A 240 5.34 4.61 17.72
CA TYR A 240 4.92 4.34 19.09
C TYR A 240 3.75 3.35 19.15
N SER A 241 2.72 3.58 18.34
CA SER A 241 1.55 2.69 18.28
C SER A 241 1.92 1.27 17.81
N ILE A 242 2.72 1.15 16.75
CA ILE A 242 3.19 -0.13 16.21
C ILE A 242 4.01 -0.91 17.25
N ILE A 243 4.95 -0.24 17.91
CA ILE A 243 5.81 -0.90 18.90
C ILE A 243 4.99 -1.37 20.11
N ARG A 244 4.06 -0.54 20.57
CA ARG A 244 3.16 -0.90 21.68
C ARG A 244 2.25 -2.08 21.36
N GLU A 245 1.78 -2.16 20.11
CA GLU A 245 0.97 -3.28 19.64
C GLU A 245 1.77 -4.58 19.52
N MET A 246 2.96 -4.50 18.91
CA MET A 246 3.81 -5.67 18.68
C MET A 246 4.52 -6.17 19.96
N PHE A 247 4.82 -5.27 20.89
CA PHE A 247 5.58 -5.54 22.11
C PHE A 247 4.90 -4.89 23.32
N PRO A 248 3.75 -5.40 23.79
CA PRO A 248 2.95 -4.75 24.85
C PRO A 248 3.71 -4.58 26.19
N ALA A 249 4.66 -5.45 26.47
CA ALA A 249 5.47 -5.42 27.70
C ALA A 249 6.67 -4.46 27.62
N LEU A 250 6.98 -3.92 26.43
CA LEU A 250 8.11 -3.00 26.27
C LEU A 250 7.72 -1.59 26.72
N GLU A 251 8.52 -0.99 27.60
CA GLU A 251 8.39 0.42 27.92
C GLU A 251 8.90 1.27 26.75
N VAL A 252 8.01 2.11 26.19
CA VAL A 252 8.31 2.96 25.05
C VAL A 252 8.02 4.41 25.41
N GLN A 253 8.97 5.29 25.13
CA GLN A 253 8.83 6.73 25.30
C GLN A 253 9.01 7.48 23.98
N MET A 254 8.16 8.47 23.74
CA MET A 254 8.30 9.36 22.59
C MET A 254 9.26 10.51 22.93
N THR A 255 10.19 10.78 22.01
CA THR A 255 11.07 11.95 22.13
C THR A 255 10.27 13.26 22.06
N ARG A 256 10.69 14.24 22.88
CA ARG A 256 10.19 15.62 22.84
C ARG A 256 11.12 16.58 22.10
N VAL A 257 12.21 16.07 21.56
CA VAL A 257 13.20 16.89 20.83
C VAL A 257 12.58 17.33 19.51
N ASN A 258 12.59 18.65 19.28
CA ASN A 258 12.22 19.23 17.99
C ASN A 258 13.47 19.27 17.10
N THR A 259 13.47 18.48 16.02
CA THR A 259 14.57 18.37 15.05
C THR A 259 14.36 19.26 13.82
N ASN A 260 13.34 20.13 13.80
CA ASN A 260 13.08 21.02 12.65
C ASN A 260 14.25 22.03 12.51
N PRO A 261 15.01 22.00 11.41
CA PRO A 261 16.09 22.95 11.15
C PRO A 261 15.56 24.32 10.69
N ILE A 262 14.30 24.39 10.21
CA ILE A 262 13.70 25.61 9.68
C ILE A 262 13.13 26.43 10.82
N LYS A 263 13.44 27.71 10.83
CA LYS A 263 12.90 28.69 11.76
C LYS A 263 12.16 29.77 11.00
N TYR A 264 11.09 30.26 11.58
CA TYR A 264 10.29 31.33 11.04
C TYR A 264 10.45 32.59 11.92
N LEU A 265 10.60 33.73 11.31
CA LEU A 265 10.68 35.03 11.96
C LEU A 265 9.28 35.63 12.09
#